data_9a471912e3ba8e187b974d568d1257cb
#
_entry.id   9a471912e3ba8e187b974d568d1257cb
#
_cell.length_a   1.000
_cell.length_b   1.000
_cell.length_c   1.000
_cell.angle_alpha   90.00
_cell.angle_beta   90.00
_cell.angle_gamma   90.00
#
_symmetry.space_group_name_H-M   'P 1'
#
loop_
_entity.id
_entity.type
_entity.pdbx_description
1 polymer ?
#
loop_
_entity_poly.entity_id
_entity_poly.type
_entity_poly.pdbx_seq_one_letter_code
_entity_poly.pdbx_strand_id
1 'polypeptide(L)'
;MAYVERQRGGRQRVPMGERNERSGWTRVCELADIEPGRGVVRVVNGAEIAVMRDGDEVFALGNLCPHRGGQIGDGHVEDGKAICPLHAWDFDLQTGISPFNPVDSLPTYPARVCDGAVEIDAERVPAAPARPSVYLGAWTRRGATDRGMYLVHHLAEGGGPFVEAMGSERNEPGMFARPYPSYDELVFRPAQLDRLPLLGDVPVDTVVVLGTRARKPLTLDIPLFVSHMSYGALSPEAKEALARGATAAGTAIASGEGGAHPRERDNAERYIFEMASGYFGWTEENICKASAIEVKIGQGAKPGLGGTLLGSKVTAEIAEVRGVAPGTDVHSPAHFPDIHSKADLACRVSEIKDMTGGVPVGIKFAAGDVERDVAAALECGADYITVDGLGGGTGAAPVHVKDNVGIPSAFGLYRARRFLEKEGVTDVQLVATGGFRAPNEMAKALALGADAVALATASLMAIGCQQYRACHSGGCPVGIATQNPKLRGRLDVEESARRLTAFFTRSTGMIVDFARVCGRERLADLNRTDLATLDPELARRTDLEWVV
;
A
#
# COMPACT_ATOMS: atom_id res chain seq x y z
N MET A 1 39.10 -3.36 -10.38
CA MET A 1 39.91 -2.57 -9.43
C MET A 1 40.22 -1.25 -10.09
N ALA A 2 39.69 -0.20 -9.57
CA ALA A 2 40.08 1.21 -9.58
C ALA A 2 38.79 2.02 -9.44
N TYR A 3 38.44 2.26 -8.21
CA TYR A 3 37.35 3.20 -7.82
C TYR A 3 37.93 4.61 -7.94
N VAL A 4 37.36 5.43 -8.81
CA VAL A 4 37.68 6.86 -8.88
C VAL A 4 36.86 7.57 -7.82
N GLU A 5 37.49 8.02 -6.75
CA GLU A 5 36.95 9.01 -5.80
C GLU A 5 36.70 10.32 -6.56
N ARG A 6 35.43 10.67 -6.74
CA ARG A 6 35.05 12.04 -7.08
C ARG A 6 34.80 12.83 -5.80
N GLN A 7 35.57 13.85 -5.63
CA GLN A 7 35.55 14.83 -4.57
C GLN A 7 34.14 15.39 -4.34
N ARG A 8 33.71 15.41 -3.07
CA ARG A 8 32.54 16.13 -2.61
C ARG A 8 32.82 17.64 -2.66
N GLY A 9 32.40 18.29 -3.76
CA GLY A 9 32.28 19.74 -3.79
C GLY A 9 31.16 20.18 -2.83
N GLY A 10 31.51 20.98 -1.82
CA GLY A 10 30.55 21.54 -0.88
C GLY A 10 29.54 22.41 -1.63
N ARG A 11 28.25 22.12 -1.47
CA ARG A 11 27.17 22.98 -1.97
C ARG A 11 27.21 24.29 -1.19
N GLN A 12 27.69 25.37 -1.82
CA GLN A 12 27.44 26.70 -1.32
C GLN A 12 25.95 27.00 -1.43
N ARG A 13 25.31 27.30 -0.29
CA ARG A 13 23.97 27.91 -0.29
C ARG A 13 24.12 29.32 -0.87
N VAL A 14 23.60 29.50 -2.09
CA VAL A 14 23.47 30.84 -2.68
C VAL A 14 22.35 31.57 -1.95
N PRO A 15 22.53 32.85 -1.54
CA PRO A 15 21.50 33.63 -0.86
C PRO A 15 20.24 33.81 -1.72
N MET A 16 19.10 33.92 -1.06
CA MET A 16 17.83 34.29 -1.70
C MET A 16 18.00 35.59 -2.50
N GLY A 17 17.65 35.54 -3.80
CA GLY A 17 17.70 36.70 -4.67
C GLY A 17 16.90 37.89 -4.13
N GLU A 18 17.43 39.10 -4.28
CA GLU A 18 16.76 40.35 -3.90
C GLU A 18 15.45 40.52 -4.67
N ARG A 19 14.33 40.67 -3.95
CA ARG A 19 13.04 41.03 -4.54
C ARG A 19 13.08 42.46 -5.05
N ASN A 20 12.82 42.62 -6.32
CA ASN A 20 12.53 43.93 -6.87
C ASN A 20 11.03 44.24 -6.60
N GLU A 21 10.74 45.05 -5.59
CA GLU A 21 9.40 45.29 -5.01
C GLU A 21 8.34 45.87 -5.97
N ARG A 22 8.63 46.01 -7.27
CA ARG A 22 7.72 46.67 -8.23
C ARG A 22 7.19 45.84 -9.38
N SER A 23 7.52 44.52 -9.53
CA SER A 23 7.14 43.78 -10.74
C SER A 23 6.82 42.30 -10.61
N GLY A 24 6.78 41.68 -9.47
CA GLY A 24 6.57 40.19 -9.35
C GLY A 24 7.74 39.33 -9.89
N TRP A 25 8.70 39.95 -10.61
CA TRP A 25 9.84 39.26 -11.20
C TRP A 25 10.98 39.10 -10.19
N THR A 26 11.51 37.89 -10.09
CA THR A 26 12.60 37.53 -9.17
C THR A 26 13.82 37.12 -9.98
N ARG A 27 14.97 37.78 -9.74
CA ARG A 27 16.25 37.38 -10.31
C ARG A 27 16.70 36.06 -9.68
N VAL A 28 17.06 35.09 -10.52
CA VAL A 28 17.41 33.73 -10.08
C VAL A 28 18.85 33.32 -10.39
N CYS A 29 19.47 33.86 -11.44
CA CYS A 29 20.89 33.69 -11.78
C CYS A 29 21.30 34.67 -12.88
N GLU A 30 22.60 34.67 -13.24
CA GLU A 30 23.07 35.31 -14.47
C GLU A 30 22.86 34.35 -15.66
N LEU A 31 22.64 34.89 -16.85
CA LEU A 31 22.58 34.07 -18.07
C LEU A 31 23.91 33.32 -18.32
N ALA A 32 25.02 33.96 -17.94
CA ALA A 32 26.35 33.37 -18.04
C ALA A 32 26.57 32.14 -17.14
N ASP A 33 25.75 31.98 -16.09
CA ASP A 33 25.79 30.80 -15.19
C ASP A 33 25.22 29.54 -15.83
N ILE A 34 24.55 29.70 -16.99
CA ILE A 34 23.92 28.60 -17.71
C ILE A 34 24.62 28.41 -19.04
N GLU A 35 25.29 27.28 -19.23
CA GLU A 35 25.87 26.92 -20.52
C GLU A 35 24.76 26.78 -21.59
N PRO A 36 24.99 27.26 -22.85
CA PRO A 36 24.05 27.04 -23.93
C PRO A 36 23.69 25.56 -24.11
N GLY A 37 22.42 25.23 -24.23
CA GLY A 37 21.95 23.84 -24.32
C GLY A 37 21.90 23.11 -22.99
N ARG A 38 22.05 23.79 -21.86
CA ARG A 38 22.01 23.22 -20.50
C ARG A 38 20.94 23.85 -19.64
N GLY A 39 20.74 23.24 -18.46
CA GLY A 39 19.85 23.76 -17.43
C GLY A 39 20.55 23.92 -16.10
N VAL A 40 19.91 24.66 -15.21
CA VAL A 40 20.26 24.79 -13.81
C VAL A 40 19.02 24.74 -12.94
N VAL A 41 19.16 24.29 -11.69
CA VAL A 41 18.04 24.28 -10.73
C VAL A 41 18.07 25.55 -9.89
N ARG A 42 16.93 26.23 -9.77
CA ARG A 42 16.75 27.41 -8.90
C ARG A 42 15.52 27.26 -8.04
N VAL A 43 15.46 27.95 -6.93
CA VAL A 43 14.33 27.89 -6.00
C VAL A 43 13.59 29.24 -6.01
N VAL A 44 12.30 29.19 -6.35
CA VAL A 44 11.40 30.36 -6.32
C VAL A 44 10.18 29.98 -5.49
N ASN A 45 9.82 30.80 -4.49
CA ASN A 45 8.71 30.52 -3.55
C ASN A 45 8.78 29.13 -2.89
N GLY A 46 10.00 28.59 -2.68
CA GLY A 46 10.21 27.24 -2.15
C GLY A 46 10.07 26.11 -3.16
N ALA A 47 9.63 26.37 -4.40
CA ALA A 47 9.56 25.40 -5.47
C ALA A 47 10.89 25.33 -6.25
N GLU A 48 11.35 24.12 -6.57
CA GLU A 48 12.48 23.90 -7.48
C GLU A 48 12.05 24.09 -8.93
N ILE A 49 12.74 24.97 -9.63
CA ILE A 49 12.49 25.32 -11.03
C ILE A 49 13.73 24.92 -11.85
N ALA A 50 13.52 24.22 -12.95
CA ALA A 50 14.53 24.02 -13.97
C ALA A 50 14.57 25.24 -14.87
N VAL A 51 15.68 25.95 -14.92
CA VAL A 51 15.93 27.04 -15.86
C VAL A 51 16.77 26.47 -16.98
N MET A 52 16.20 26.32 -18.17
CA MET A 52 16.83 25.75 -19.36
C MET A 52 17.23 26.89 -20.33
N ARG A 53 18.41 26.80 -20.92
CA ARG A 53 18.88 27.78 -21.91
C ARG A 53 18.96 27.16 -23.30
N ASP A 54 18.23 27.74 -24.25
CA ASP A 54 18.31 27.41 -25.68
C ASP A 54 18.81 28.63 -26.44
N GLY A 55 20.07 28.61 -26.87
CA GLY A 55 20.73 29.78 -27.44
C GLY A 55 20.78 30.97 -26.49
N ASP A 56 20.08 32.07 -26.82
CA ASP A 56 19.96 33.27 -25.99
C ASP A 56 18.64 33.33 -25.22
N GLU A 57 17.74 32.37 -25.43
CA GLU A 57 16.44 32.29 -24.76
C GLU A 57 16.54 31.40 -23.48
N VAL A 58 15.68 31.71 -22.51
CA VAL A 58 15.57 30.95 -21.28
C VAL A 58 14.12 30.51 -21.06
N PHE A 59 13.98 29.29 -20.55
CA PHE A 59 12.70 28.66 -20.27
C PHE A 59 12.71 28.16 -18.83
N ALA A 60 11.60 28.36 -18.10
CA ALA A 60 11.47 27.90 -16.72
C ALA A 60 10.37 26.84 -16.64
N LEU A 61 10.74 25.64 -16.19
CA LEU A 61 9.86 24.49 -16.06
C LEU A 61 9.92 23.92 -14.63
N GLY A 62 8.89 23.17 -14.24
CA GLY A 62 8.98 22.35 -13.02
C GLY A 62 10.18 21.42 -13.08
N ASN A 63 10.95 21.32 -12.00
CA ASN A 63 12.22 20.61 -12.01
C ASN A 63 12.09 19.07 -11.93
N LEU A 64 10.94 18.55 -11.52
CA LEU A 64 10.76 17.12 -11.32
C LEU A 64 10.08 16.45 -12.52
N CYS A 65 10.81 15.57 -13.22
CA CYS A 65 10.28 14.76 -14.29
C CYS A 65 9.15 13.82 -13.75
N PRO A 66 7.94 13.87 -14.33
CA PRO A 66 6.79 13.07 -13.89
C PRO A 66 7.03 11.56 -14.00
N HIS A 67 7.90 11.13 -14.93
CA HIS A 67 8.22 9.72 -15.13
C HIS A 67 8.84 9.07 -13.89
N ARG A 68 9.98 9.58 -13.37
CA ARG A 68 10.66 9.03 -12.19
C ARG A 68 11.41 10.07 -11.35
N GLY A 69 10.95 11.31 -11.35
CA GLY A 69 11.51 12.36 -10.49
C GLY A 69 12.93 12.80 -10.85
N GLY A 70 13.35 12.64 -12.12
CA GLY A 70 14.63 13.18 -12.60
C GLY A 70 14.62 14.70 -12.51
N GLN A 71 15.75 15.29 -12.14
CA GLN A 71 15.88 16.74 -12.11
C GLN A 71 16.11 17.28 -13.53
N ILE A 72 15.12 17.96 -14.08
CA ILE A 72 15.17 18.51 -15.44
C ILE A 72 16.31 19.51 -15.59
N GLY A 73 16.56 20.33 -14.58
CA GLY A 73 17.65 21.32 -14.59
C GLY A 73 19.06 20.73 -14.64
N ASP A 74 19.23 19.44 -14.32
CA ASP A 74 20.51 18.70 -14.50
C ASP A 74 20.61 18.08 -15.91
N GLY A 75 19.60 18.25 -16.76
CA GLY A 75 19.54 17.74 -18.11
C GLY A 75 20.17 18.65 -19.16
N HIS A 76 19.70 18.53 -20.40
CA HIS A 76 20.16 19.35 -21.52
C HIS A 76 18.97 19.73 -22.42
N VAL A 77 19.22 20.64 -23.36
CA VAL A 77 18.26 21.03 -24.38
C VAL A 77 18.66 20.40 -25.72
N GLU A 78 17.69 19.83 -26.41
CA GLU A 78 17.83 19.27 -27.76
C GLU A 78 16.55 19.54 -28.55
N ASP A 79 16.66 20.15 -29.71
CA ASP A 79 15.53 20.47 -30.63
C ASP A 79 14.36 21.17 -29.95
N GLY A 80 14.63 22.21 -29.11
CA GLY A 80 13.59 22.98 -28.42
C GLY A 80 12.90 22.22 -27.27
N LYS A 81 13.52 21.18 -26.77
CA LYS A 81 12.99 20.33 -25.68
C LYS A 81 13.98 20.18 -24.54
N ALA A 82 13.48 20.13 -23.32
CA ALA A 82 14.24 19.74 -22.15
C ALA A 82 14.32 18.22 -22.05
N ILE A 83 15.53 17.66 -22.00
CA ILE A 83 15.76 16.22 -21.93
C ILE A 83 16.10 15.82 -20.50
N CYS A 84 15.30 14.93 -19.94
CA CYS A 84 15.52 14.40 -18.59
C CYS A 84 16.81 13.56 -18.53
N PRO A 85 17.74 13.81 -17.58
CA PRO A 85 19.02 13.12 -17.53
C PRO A 85 18.92 11.65 -17.09
N LEU A 86 17.74 11.20 -16.61
CA LEU A 86 17.56 9.82 -16.13
C LEU A 86 17.22 8.82 -17.22
N HIS A 87 16.21 9.15 -18.06
CA HIS A 87 15.69 8.21 -19.04
C HIS A 87 15.42 8.88 -20.40
N ALA A 88 16.00 10.07 -20.64
CA ALA A 88 15.85 10.84 -21.89
C ALA A 88 14.39 11.19 -22.26
N TRP A 89 13.50 11.26 -21.27
CA TRP A 89 12.17 11.84 -21.52
C TRP A 89 12.31 13.30 -21.89
N ASP A 90 11.61 13.71 -22.93
CA ASP A 90 11.66 15.04 -23.49
C ASP A 90 10.37 15.82 -23.24
N PHE A 91 10.53 17.11 -22.99
CA PHE A 91 9.43 18.04 -22.71
C PHE A 91 9.65 19.30 -23.52
N ASP A 92 8.66 19.71 -24.31
CA ASP A 92 8.69 20.94 -25.07
C ASP A 92 8.94 22.14 -24.14
N LEU A 93 9.90 22.98 -24.46
CA LEU A 93 10.34 24.07 -23.59
C LEU A 93 9.27 25.15 -23.36
N GLN A 94 8.36 25.36 -24.30
CA GLN A 94 7.32 26.39 -24.22
C GLN A 94 6.08 25.89 -23.50
N THR A 95 5.66 24.65 -23.79
CA THR A 95 4.40 24.08 -23.29
C THR A 95 4.58 23.15 -22.10
N GLY A 96 5.77 22.62 -21.88
CA GLY A 96 6.07 21.62 -20.87
C GLY A 96 5.52 20.23 -21.22
N ILE A 97 4.89 20.02 -22.37
CA ILE A 97 4.22 18.76 -22.74
C ILE A 97 5.24 17.79 -23.35
N SER A 98 5.19 16.52 -22.93
CA SER A 98 5.96 15.45 -23.58
C SER A 98 5.28 15.03 -24.89
N PRO A 99 5.99 15.02 -26.04
CA PRO A 99 5.41 14.57 -27.29
C PRO A 99 5.07 13.08 -27.33
N PHE A 100 5.67 12.27 -26.45
CA PHE A 100 5.37 10.84 -26.35
C PHE A 100 4.10 10.56 -25.55
N ASN A 101 3.82 11.37 -24.53
CA ASN A 101 2.62 11.24 -23.71
C ASN A 101 2.14 12.63 -23.28
N PRO A 102 1.10 13.19 -23.93
CA PRO A 102 0.60 14.53 -23.60
C PRO A 102 0.05 14.67 -22.16
N VAL A 103 -0.21 13.56 -21.47
CA VAL A 103 -0.61 13.57 -20.04
C VAL A 103 0.59 13.89 -19.15
N ASP A 104 1.80 13.54 -19.59
CA ASP A 104 3.03 13.85 -18.86
C ASP A 104 3.50 15.24 -19.25
N SER A 105 3.30 16.18 -18.37
CA SER A 105 3.67 17.57 -18.56
C SER A 105 4.38 18.14 -17.35
N LEU A 106 5.25 19.10 -17.61
CA LEU A 106 5.87 19.94 -16.60
C LEU A 106 5.14 21.29 -16.58
N PRO A 107 4.88 21.88 -15.40
CA PRO A 107 4.41 23.25 -15.35
C PRO A 107 5.47 24.18 -15.94
N THR A 108 5.04 25.18 -16.71
CA THR A 108 5.93 26.22 -17.26
C THR A 108 5.65 27.55 -16.58
N TYR A 109 6.70 28.36 -16.43
CA TYR A 109 6.64 29.66 -15.76
C TYR A 109 7.24 30.73 -16.65
N PRO A 110 6.70 31.95 -16.66
CA PRO A 110 7.29 33.05 -17.42
C PRO A 110 8.72 33.30 -16.94
N ALA A 111 9.65 33.31 -17.89
CA ALA A 111 11.07 33.65 -17.65
C ALA A 111 11.53 34.66 -18.70
N ARG A 112 12.52 35.48 -18.37
CA ARG A 112 13.13 36.45 -19.28
C ARG A 112 14.58 36.71 -18.94
N VAL A 113 15.30 37.24 -19.90
CA VAL A 113 16.64 37.81 -19.66
C VAL A 113 16.50 39.34 -19.61
N CYS A 114 16.98 39.94 -18.54
CA CYS A 114 17.00 41.37 -18.35
C CYS A 114 18.39 41.79 -17.86
N ASP A 115 19.06 42.67 -18.59
CA ASP A 115 20.43 43.15 -18.27
C ASP A 115 21.43 42.02 -17.94
N GLY A 116 21.35 40.92 -18.67
CA GLY A 116 22.20 39.74 -18.46
C GLY A 116 21.77 38.81 -17.32
N ALA A 117 20.79 39.20 -16.53
CA ALA A 117 20.19 38.36 -15.49
C ALA A 117 18.97 37.60 -15.95
N VAL A 118 18.80 36.39 -15.45
CA VAL A 118 17.60 35.57 -15.65
C VAL A 118 16.61 35.86 -14.53
N GLU A 119 15.39 36.26 -14.91
CA GLU A 119 14.29 36.55 -14.00
C GLU A 119 13.11 35.61 -14.28
N ILE A 120 12.42 35.21 -13.21
CA ILE A 120 11.19 34.40 -13.24
C ILE A 120 10.05 35.19 -12.59
N ASP A 121 8.85 35.13 -13.17
CA ASP A 121 7.65 35.70 -12.56
C ASP A 121 7.23 34.86 -11.34
N ALA A 122 7.64 35.31 -10.15
CA ALA A 122 7.41 34.62 -8.89
C ALA A 122 5.93 34.57 -8.50
N GLU A 123 5.08 35.47 -8.99
CA GLU A 123 3.64 35.46 -8.71
C GLU A 123 2.95 34.26 -9.39
N ARG A 124 3.52 33.79 -10.49
CA ARG A 124 3.04 32.62 -11.21
C ARG A 124 3.65 31.30 -10.75
N VAL A 125 4.64 31.33 -9.87
CA VAL A 125 5.18 30.13 -9.24
C VAL A 125 4.41 29.89 -7.95
N PRO A 126 3.57 28.84 -7.87
CA PRO A 126 2.86 28.53 -6.64
C PRO A 126 3.85 28.26 -5.52
N ALA A 127 3.55 28.75 -4.32
CA ALA A 127 4.34 28.38 -3.15
C ALA A 127 4.36 26.86 -3.05
N ALA A 128 5.57 26.29 -2.90
CA ALA A 128 5.66 24.88 -2.62
C ALA A 128 4.86 24.58 -1.36
N PRO A 129 3.99 23.56 -1.35
CA PRO A 129 3.28 23.18 -0.14
C PRO A 129 4.31 22.96 0.95
N ALA A 130 4.04 23.47 2.16
CA ALA A 130 4.91 23.30 3.33
C ALA A 130 4.94 21.81 3.70
N ARG A 131 5.69 21.01 2.96
CA ARG A 131 5.97 19.61 3.32
C ARG A 131 7.12 19.63 4.33
N PRO A 132 7.03 18.81 5.38
CA PRO A 132 8.20 18.63 6.25
C PRO A 132 9.40 18.28 5.38
N SER A 133 10.50 19.04 5.52
CA SER A 133 11.72 18.85 4.72
C SER A 133 12.37 17.47 4.87
N VAL A 134 11.82 16.65 5.75
CA VAL A 134 12.30 15.31 6.13
C VAL A 134 11.28 14.18 5.86
N TYR A 135 10.11 14.46 5.25
CA TYR A 135 9.16 13.39 4.92
C TYR A 135 9.64 12.58 3.72
N LEU A 136 10.45 11.57 4.00
CA LEU A 136 11.01 10.68 2.99
C LEU A 136 9.94 9.81 2.28
N GLY A 137 8.76 9.68 2.87
CA GLY A 137 7.62 8.98 2.29
C GLY A 137 7.08 9.60 1.00
N ALA A 138 7.35 10.89 0.75
CA ALA A 138 7.00 11.54 -0.51
C ALA A 138 7.95 11.16 -1.67
N TRP A 139 9.05 10.45 -1.37
CA TRP A 139 10.06 10.08 -2.36
C TRP A 139 9.94 8.60 -2.71
N THR A 140 9.94 8.29 -3.99
CA THR A 140 10.04 6.90 -4.44
C THR A 140 11.49 6.50 -4.56
N ARG A 141 11.92 5.47 -3.82
CA ARG A 141 13.29 4.95 -3.86
C ARG A 141 13.58 4.34 -5.23
N ARG A 142 14.67 4.78 -5.86
CA ARG A 142 15.18 4.13 -7.08
C ARG A 142 15.64 2.70 -6.78
N GLY A 143 15.34 1.76 -7.66
CA GLY A 143 15.70 0.35 -7.49
C GLY A 143 14.87 -0.34 -6.39
N ALA A 144 13.68 0.15 -6.10
CA ALA A 144 12.72 -0.58 -5.29
C ALA A 144 12.46 -1.97 -5.90
N THR A 145 12.55 -2.99 -5.06
CA THR A 145 12.42 -4.38 -5.47
C THR A 145 11.01 -4.92 -5.37
N ASP A 146 10.10 -4.17 -4.73
CA ASP A 146 8.69 -4.53 -4.68
C ASP A 146 7.97 -4.00 -5.93
N ARG A 147 7.36 -4.93 -6.66
CA ARG A 147 6.69 -4.68 -7.92
C ARG A 147 5.57 -3.63 -7.85
N GLY A 148 4.86 -3.57 -6.72
CA GLY A 148 3.74 -2.66 -6.54
C GLY A 148 4.10 -1.29 -5.98
N MET A 149 5.35 -1.05 -5.58
CA MET A 149 5.72 0.14 -4.81
C MET A 149 5.37 1.45 -5.52
N TYR A 150 5.72 1.57 -6.81
CA TYR A 150 5.43 2.76 -7.58
C TYR A 150 3.92 3.01 -7.71
N LEU A 151 3.15 1.97 -8.04
CA LEU A 151 1.70 2.05 -8.14
C LEU A 151 1.06 2.45 -6.81
N VAL A 152 1.50 1.85 -5.71
CA VAL A 152 0.96 2.18 -4.37
C VAL A 152 1.23 3.63 -4.01
N HIS A 153 2.44 4.14 -4.25
CA HIS A 153 2.76 5.54 -4.01
C HIS A 153 1.93 6.48 -4.88
N HIS A 154 1.79 6.19 -6.18
CA HIS A 154 0.97 6.98 -7.09
C HIS A 154 -0.50 7.06 -6.63
N LEU A 155 -1.10 5.93 -6.28
CA LEU A 155 -2.48 5.87 -5.78
C LEU A 155 -2.62 6.60 -4.43
N ALA A 156 -1.62 6.50 -3.57
CA ALA A 156 -1.60 7.20 -2.28
C ALA A 156 -1.52 8.73 -2.43
N GLU A 157 -0.91 9.23 -3.51
CA GLU A 157 -0.94 10.66 -3.87
C GLU A 157 -2.29 11.10 -4.48
N GLY A 158 -3.23 10.18 -4.66
CA GLY A 158 -4.54 10.46 -5.27
C GLY A 158 -4.51 10.39 -6.80
N GLY A 159 -3.46 9.82 -7.39
CA GLY A 159 -3.37 9.59 -8.82
C GLY A 159 -4.48 8.67 -9.32
N GLY A 160 -4.88 8.85 -10.58
CA GLY A 160 -5.83 7.98 -11.27
C GLY A 160 -5.16 6.74 -11.88
N PRO A 161 -5.91 5.97 -12.68
CA PRO A 161 -5.36 4.85 -13.43
C PRO A 161 -4.18 5.29 -14.30
N PHE A 162 -3.12 4.48 -14.34
CA PHE A 162 -2.08 4.67 -15.33
C PHE A 162 -2.64 4.34 -16.72
N VAL A 163 -2.46 5.26 -17.64
CA VAL A 163 -2.72 5.03 -19.07
C VAL A 163 -1.36 4.83 -19.72
N GLU A 164 -0.96 3.58 -19.90
CA GLU A 164 0.24 3.25 -20.66
C GLU A 164 -0.12 3.02 -22.13
N ALA A 165 0.61 3.70 -23.03
CA ALA A 165 0.38 3.59 -24.46
C ALA A 165 0.86 2.24 -25.05
N MET A 166 1.79 1.56 -24.41
CA MET A 166 2.38 0.28 -24.77
C MET A 166 2.24 -0.62 -23.54
N GLY A 167 1.53 -1.73 -23.59
CA GLY A 167 1.17 -2.60 -22.47
C GLY A 167 2.22 -2.75 -21.36
N SER A 168 1.77 -3.03 -20.14
CA SER A 168 2.61 -3.11 -18.93
C SER A 168 3.84 -3.99 -19.13
N GLU A 169 4.99 -3.54 -18.64
CA GLU A 169 6.22 -4.35 -18.52
C GLU A 169 5.97 -5.51 -17.55
N ARG A 170 5.57 -6.66 -18.09
CA ARG A 170 5.30 -7.89 -17.32
C ARG A 170 6.56 -8.57 -16.79
N ASN A 171 7.77 -8.03 -17.06
CA ASN A 171 9.03 -8.74 -16.93
C ASN A 171 10.06 -8.09 -15.99
N GLU A 172 9.68 -7.22 -15.05
CA GLU A 172 10.63 -6.99 -13.96
C GLU A 172 10.66 -8.26 -13.10
N PRO A 173 11.84 -8.92 -12.94
CA PRO A 173 11.94 -10.06 -12.05
C PRO A 173 11.66 -9.56 -10.64
N GLY A 174 10.43 -9.75 -10.18
CA GLY A 174 10.10 -9.61 -8.78
C GLY A 174 11.02 -10.52 -7.97
N MET A 175 11.29 -10.19 -6.73
CA MET A 175 12.17 -10.94 -5.81
C MET A 175 11.71 -12.41 -5.62
N PHE A 176 10.59 -12.77 -6.20
CA PHE A 176 10.01 -14.10 -6.24
C PHE A 176 9.70 -14.50 -7.68
N ALA A 177 10.74 -14.76 -8.46
CA ALA A 177 10.59 -15.56 -9.67
C ALA A 177 10.22 -16.99 -9.28
N ARG A 178 8.98 -17.21 -8.82
CA ARG A 178 8.49 -18.55 -8.52
C ARG A 178 7.71 -19.06 -9.72
N PRO A 179 7.95 -20.31 -10.14
CA PRO A 179 7.29 -20.91 -11.29
C PRO A 179 5.89 -21.45 -10.93
N TYR A 180 5.05 -20.65 -10.26
CA TYR A 180 3.66 -21.01 -10.02
C TYR A 180 2.73 -19.90 -10.50
N PRO A 181 1.53 -20.25 -11.00
CA PRO A 181 0.55 -19.28 -11.43
C PRO A 181 0.14 -18.33 -10.30
N SER A 182 -0.06 -17.07 -10.65
CA SER A 182 -0.45 -15.98 -9.76
C SER A 182 -1.73 -15.32 -10.27
N TYR A 183 -2.10 -14.19 -9.71
CA TYR A 183 -3.20 -13.37 -10.25
C TYR A 183 -2.88 -12.81 -11.65
N ASP A 184 -1.63 -12.80 -12.10
CA ASP A 184 -1.24 -12.29 -13.41
C ASP A 184 -1.74 -13.16 -14.56
N GLU A 185 -1.87 -14.48 -14.35
CA GLU A 185 -2.38 -15.43 -15.34
C GLU A 185 -3.91 -15.41 -15.47
N LEU A 186 -4.58 -14.61 -14.65
CA LEU A 186 -6.02 -14.43 -14.73
C LEU A 186 -6.36 -13.17 -15.53
N VAL A 187 -7.42 -13.25 -16.31
CA VAL A 187 -7.99 -12.12 -17.05
C VAL A 187 -9.49 -12.02 -16.80
N PHE A 188 -10.04 -10.80 -16.81
CA PHE A 188 -11.48 -10.62 -16.78
C PHE A 188 -12.08 -10.85 -18.17
N ARG A 189 -13.25 -11.47 -18.20
CA ARG A 189 -14.08 -11.66 -19.40
C ARG A 189 -15.06 -10.50 -19.49
N PRO A 190 -14.97 -9.64 -20.50
CA PRO A 190 -15.86 -8.48 -20.61
C PRO A 190 -17.27 -8.92 -20.98
N ALA A 191 -18.26 -8.26 -20.40
CA ALA A 191 -19.63 -8.32 -20.89
C ALA A 191 -19.73 -7.63 -22.25
N GLN A 192 -20.52 -8.15 -23.19
CA GLN A 192 -20.67 -7.63 -24.55
C GLN A 192 -22.14 -7.68 -25.01
N LEU A 193 -22.57 -8.78 -25.66
CA LEU A 193 -23.88 -8.88 -26.29
C LEU A 193 -24.89 -9.63 -25.41
N ASP A 194 -24.46 -10.69 -24.75
CA ASP A 194 -25.33 -11.50 -23.88
C ASP A 194 -25.67 -10.75 -22.58
N ARG A 195 -24.69 -10.08 -22.01
CA ARG A 195 -24.82 -9.14 -20.89
C ARG A 195 -24.06 -7.89 -21.25
N LEU A 196 -24.67 -6.73 -21.10
CA LEU A 196 -24.04 -5.46 -21.41
C LEU A 196 -23.11 -5.00 -20.28
N PRO A 197 -21.99 -4.34 -20.58
CA PRO A 197 -21.22 -3.62 -19.58
C PRO A 197 -22.06 -2.46 -19.02
N LEU A 198 -21.77 -2.04 -17.79
CA LEU A 198 -22.45 -0.89 -17.20
C LEU A 198 -21.88 0.42 -17.78
N LEU A 199 -22.75 1.42 -17.92
CA LEU A 199 -22.34 2.79 -18.25
C LEU A 199 -21.53 3.40 -17.10
N GLY A 200 -20.67 4.36 -17.43
CA GLY A 200 -19.74 4.94 -16.45
C GLY A 200 -20.40 5.70 -15.29
N ASP A 201 -21.65 6.14 -15.45
CA ASP A 201 -22.45 6.84 -14.45
C ASP A 201 -23.30 5.91 -13.59
N VAL A 202 -23.41 4.62 -13.94
CA VAL A 202 -24.12 3.64 -13.10
C VAL A 202 -23.33 3.40 -11.81
N PRO A 203 -23.94 3.60 -10.63
CA PRO A 203 -23.28 3.30 -9.36
C PRO A 203 -23.08 1.79 -9.19
N VAL A 204 -21.93 1.41 -8.62
CA VAL A 204 -21.64 0.03 -8.25
C VAL A 204 -21.53 -0.04 -6.74
N ASP A 205 -22.28 -0.96 -6.12
CA ASP A 205 -22.25 -1.17 -4.68
C ASP A 205 -20.91 -1.81 -4.27
N THR A 206 -20.22 -1.17 -3.32
CA THR A 206 -18.90 -1.59 -2.80
C THR A 206 -18.97 -2.12 -1.36
N VAL A 207 -20.15 -2.09 -0.73
CA VAL A 207 -20.32 -2.42 0.68
C VAL A 207 -20.09 -3.91 0.93
N VAL A 208 -19.39 -4.20 2.02
CA VAL A 208 -19.16 -5.57 2.53
C VAL A 208 -19.60 -5.65 3.97
N VAL A 209 -20.25 -6.77 4.32
CA VAL A 209 -20.65 -7.07 5.69
C VAL A 209 -19.92 -8.34 6.14
N LEU A 210 -19.01 -8.21 7.11
CA LEU A 210 -18.35 -9.35 7.74
C LEU A 210 -19.18 -9.85 8.92
N GLY A 211 -19.34 -11.17 9.00
CA GLY A 211 -20.12 -11.82 10.07
C GLY A 211 -21.61 -11.54 9.95
N THR A 212 -22.21 -11.80 8.79
CA THR A 212 -23.65 -11.56 8.54
C THR A 212 -24.57 -12.30 9.54
N ARG A 213 -24.11 -13.38 10.15
CA ARG A 213 -24.83 -14.14 11.20
C ARG A 213 -24.55 -13.68 12.63
N ALA A 214 -23.60 -12.75 12.84
CA ALA A 214 -23.33 -12.18 14.14
C ALA A 214 -24.43 -11.21 14.57
N ARG A 215 -24.62 -11.00 15.88
CA ARG A 215 -25.62 -10.05 16.39
C ARG A 215 -25.32 -8.60 16.03
N LYS A 216 -24.02 -8.26 15.86
CA LYS A 216 -23.51 -6.93 15.51
C LYS A 216 -22.58 -7.06 14.32
N PRO A 217 -23.07 -7.28 13.09
CA PRO A 217 -22.20 -7.42 11.91
C PRO A 217 -21.29 -6.21 11.72
N LEU A 218 -20.11 -6.44 11.17
CA LEU A 218 -19.17 -5.37 10.81
C LEU A 218 -19.36 -4.97 9.34
N THR A 219 -19.86 -3.76 9.12
CA THR A 219 -20.04 -3.20 7.78
C THR A 219 -18.84 -2.36 7.37
N LEU A 220 -18.32 -2.60 6.19
CA LEU A 220 -17.26 -1.86 5.53
C LEU A 220 -17.83 -1.20 4.28
N ASP A 221 -17.51 0.08 4.03
CA ASP A 221 -18.00 0.79 2.85
C ASP A 221 -17.27 0.36 1.57
N ILE A 222 -16.09 -0.27 1.73
CA ILE A 222 -15.26 -0.79 0.64
C ILE A 222 -14.70 -2.18 1.01
N PRO A 223 -14.41 -3.06 0.02
CA PRO A 223 -13.94 -4.42 0.29
C PRO A 223 -12.45 -4.53 0.64
N LEU A 224 -11.81 -3.44 0.99
CA LEU A 224 -10.40 -3.36 1.34
C LEU A 224 -10.24 -2.85 2.77
N PHE A 225 -9.33 -3.42 3.56
CA PHE A 225 -9.03 -2.90 4.90
C PHE A 225 -7.57 -3.11 5.29
N VAL A 226 -7.12 -2.42 6.36
CA VAL A 226 -5.74 -2.53 6.86
C VAL A 226 -5.59 -3.83 7.64
N SER A 227 -4.72 -4.73 7.15
CA SER A 227 -4.41 -6.01 7.77
C SER A 227 -3.58 -5.85 9.04
N HIS A 228 -3.46 -6.95 9.77
CA HIS A 228 -2.79 -7.10 11.05
C HIS A 228 -1.31 -6.73 11.03
N MET A 229 -0.92 -5.72 11.79
CA MET A 229 0.46 -5.27 11.94
C MET A 229 0.72 -4.81 13.38
N SER A 230 1.51 -5.59 14.11
CA SER A 230 1.70 -5.44 15.56
C SER A 230 2.29 -4.09 15.97
N TYR A 231 1.78 -3.51 17.06
CA TYR A 231 2.48 -2.45 17.77
C TYR A 231 3.80 -2.97 18.35
N GLY A 232 4.87 -2.21 18.17
CA GLY A 232 6.24 -2.64 18.47
C GLY A 232 7.00 -3.08 17.21
N ALA A 233 6.33 -3.72 16.23
CA ALA A 233 6.84 -3.82 14.86
C ALA A 233 6.69 -2.49 14.11
N LEU A 234 5.57 -1.79 14.32
CA LEU A 234 5.31 -0.43 13.84
C LEU A 234 5.45 0.60 14.97
N SER A 235 5.70 1.85 14.60
CA SER A 235 5.66 3.00 15.50
C SER A 235 4.22 3.40 15.84
N PRO A 236 3.98 4.09 16.97
CA PRO A 236 2.67 4.65 17.30
C PRO A 236 2.15 5.60 16.22
N GLU A 237 3.02 6.41 15.61
CA GLU A 237 2.68 7.34 14.53
C GLU A 237 2.16 6.58 13.31
N ALA A 238 2.80 5.47 12.93
CA ALA A 238 2.34 4.64 11.82
C ALA A 238 0.99 3.97 12.14
N LYS A 239 0.79 3.50 13.37
CA LYS A 239 -0.47 2.90 13.82
C LYS A 239 -1.62 3.92 13.78
N GLU A 240 -1.38 5.15 14.25
CA GLU A 240 -2.36 6.25 14.19
C GLU A 240 -2.69 6.63 12.74
N ALA A 241 -1.67 6.81 11.89
CA ALA A 241 -1.88 7.17 10.50
C ALA A 241 -2.71 6.11 9.74
N LEU A 242 -2.43 4.83 10.00
CA LEU A 242 -3.19 3.71 9.42
C LEU A 242 -4.65 3.71 9.90
N ALA A 243 -4.90 3.94 11.20
CA ALA A 243 -6.25 3.97 11.76
C ALA A 243 -7.06 5.13 11.20
N ARG A 244 -6.49 6.35 11.19
CA ARG A 244 -7.15 7.55 10.66
C ARG A 244 -7.42 7.42 9.16
N GLY A 245 -6.47 6.89 8.39
CA GLY A 245 -6.64 6.68 6.95
C GLY A 245 -7.69 5.62 6.63
N ALA A 246 -7.75 4.52 7.38
CA ALA A 246 -8.79 3.50 7.24
C ALA A 246 -10.19 4.06 7.58
N THR A 247 -10.31 4.78 8.70
CA THR A 247 -11.56 5.43 9.11
C THR A 247 -12.06 6.42 8.05
N ALA A 248 -11.17 7.27 7.53
CA ALA A 248 -11.53 8.23 6.48
C ALA A 248 -11.91 7.58 5.14
N ALA A 249 -11.44 6.35 4.89
CA ALA A 249 -11.84 5.54 3.73
C ALA A 249 -13.12 4.70 3.98
N GLY A 250 -13.76 4.79 5.14
CA GLY A 250 -14.95 4.02 5.50
C GLY A 250 -14.68 2.53 5.71
N THR A 251 -13.46 2.16 6.17
CA THR A 251 -13.11 0.76 6.34
C THR A 251 -12.43 0.48 7.69
N ALA A 252 -12.05 -0.78 7.90
CA ALA A 252 -11.47 -1.25 9.16
C ALA A 252 -9.94 -1.23 9.17
N ILE A 253 -9.40 -1.30 10.39
CA ILE A 253 -8.02 -1.65 10.68
C ILE A 253 -7.98 -2.79 11.69
N ALA A 254 -7.01 -3.70 11.52
CA ALA A 254 -6.74 -4.78 12.46
C ALA A 254 -5.49 -4.51 13.30
N SER A 255 -5.55 -4.84 14.60
CA SER A 255 -4.51 -4.51 15.58
C SER A 255 -3.17 -5.21 15.31
N GLY A 256 -3.22 -6.47 14.89
CA GLY A 256 -2.07 -7.36 14.96
C GLY A 256 -1.80 -7.88 16.39
N GLU A 257 -0.89 -8.85 16.52
CA GLU A 257 -0.65 -9.61 17.78
C GLU A 257 -0.04 -8.80 18.91
N GLY A 258 0.26 -7.51 18.72
CA GLY A 258 0.95 -6.66 19.69
C GLY A 258 0.07 -5.97 20.72
N GLY A 259 -1.20 -6.30 20.80
CA GLY A 259 -2.19 -5.59 21.60
C GLY A 259 -2.76 -4.35 20.92
N ALA A 260 -3.66 -3.65 21.60
CA ALA A 260 -4.34 -2.45 21.09
C ALA A 260 -3.64 -1.18 21.61
N HIS A 261 -2.90 -0.51 20.74
CA HIS A 261 -2.32 0.80 21.08
C HIS A 261 -3.41 1.89 21.09
N PRO A 262 -3.50 2.75 22.13
CA PRO A 262 -4.56 3.77 22.23
C PRO A 262 -4.64 4.69 21.01
N ARG A 263 -3.51 5.18 20.49
CA ARG A 263 -3.47 6.04 19.27
C ARG A 263 -4.02 5.34 18.01
N GLU A 264 -3.99 4.01 17.93
CA GLU A 264 -4.63 3.27 16.85
C GLU A 264 -6.10 3.04 17.14
N ARG A 265 -6.40 2.44 18.30
CA ARG A 265 -7.75 2.03 18.68
C ARG A 265 -8.72 3.21 18.73
N ASP A 266 -8.29 4.32 19.34
CA ASP A 266 -9.17 5.49 19.57
C ASP A 266 -9.35 6.35 18.30
N ASN A 267 -8.58 6.10 17.24
CA ASN A 267 -8.72 6.72 15.91
C ASN A 267 -9.34 5.78 14.87
N ALA A 268 -9.70 4.56 15.25
CA ALA A 268 -10.34 3.58 14.38
C ALA A 268 -11.85 3.51 14.66
N GLU A 269 -12.68 3.89 13.69
CA GLU A 269 -14.14 3.72 13.78
C GLU A 269 -14.55 2.24 13.74
N ARG A 270 -13.84 1.46 12.90
CA ARG A 270 -14.05 0.02 12.71
C ARG A 270 -12.73 -0.70 13.04
N TYR A 271 -12.69 -1.30 14.23
CA TYR A 271 -11.49 -1.89 14.78
C TYR A 271 -11.61 -3.40 14.94
N ILE A 272 -10.73 -4.17 14.28
CA ILE A 272 -10.63 -5.62 14.41
C ILE A 272 -9.50 -5.93 15.39
N PHE A 273 -9.81 -6.52 16.55
CA PHE A 273 -8.80 -6.88 17.53
C PHE A 273 -8.33 -8.32 17.32
N GLU A 274 -7.01 -8.51 17.14
CA GLU A 274 -6.40 -9.84 16.92
C GLU A 274 -6.11 -10.53 18.26
N MET A 275 -6.72 -11.69 18.49
CA MET A 275 -6.33 -12.63 19.53
C MET A 275 -5.27 -13.57 18.99
N ALA A 276 -4.03 -13.46 19.47
CA ALA A 276 -2.93 -14.33 19.10
C ALA A 276 -2.46 -15.19 20.30
N SER A 277 -1.66 -16.22 20.02
CA SER A 277 -1.21 -17.22 21.01
C SER A 277 -0.41 -16.66 22.19
N GLY A 278 0.11 -15.44 22.09
CA GLY A 278 0.79 -14.75 23.19
C GLY A 278 -0.14 -13.95 24.10
N TYR A 279 -1.42 -13.81 23.78
CA TYR A 279 -2.43 -13.05 24.53
C TYR A 279 -2.03 -11.60 24.87
N PHE A 280 -1.19 -10.97 24.04
CA PHE A 280 -0.72 -9.62 24.30
C PHE A 280 -1.86 -8.60 24.24
N GLY A 281 -2.01 -7.82 25.30
CA GLY A 281 -3.07 -6.83 25.43
C GLY A 281 -4.48 -7.43 25.44
N TRP A 282 -4.65 -8.72 25.71
CA TRP A 282 -5.94 -9.38 25.81
C TRP A 282 -6.63 -9.00 27.11
N THR A 283 -7.31 -7.86 27.10
CA THR A 283 -8.04 -7.29 28.23
C THR A 283 -9.50 -7.09 27.87
N GLU A 284 -10.40 -7.11 28.87
CA GLU A 284 -11.82 -6.88 28.68
C GLU A 284 -12.06 -5.52 27.99
N GLU A 285 -11.31 -4.49 28.38
CA GLU A 285 -11.41 -3.16 27.77
C GLU A 285 -11.17 -3.19 26.26
N ASN A 286 -10.09 -3.83 25.81
CA ASN A 286 -9.75 -3.90 24.39
C ASN A 286 -10.72 -4.78 23.59
N ILE A 287 -11.18 -5.87 24.20
CA ILE A 287 -12.13 -6.81 23.60
C ILE A 287 -13.48 -6.12 23.39
N CYS A 288 -14.00 -5.44 24.42
CA CYS A 288 -15.33 -4.80 24.35
C CYS A 288 -15.38 -3.56 23.45
N LYS A 289 -14.24 -2.94 23.16
CA LYS A 289 -14.13 -1.80 22.21
C LYS A 289 -13.98 -2.21 20.75
N ALA A 290 -13.74 -3.49 20.47
CA ALA A 290 -13.56 -3.97 19.12
C ALA A 290 -14.88 -4.11 18.35
N SER A 291 -14.86 -3.80 17.05
CA SER A 291 -15.98 -4.02 16.11
C SER A 291 -16.04 -5.47 15.63
N ALA A 292 -14.91 -6.19 15.67
CA ALA A 292 -14.79 -7.63 15.43
C ALA A 292 -13.55 -8.16 16.17
N ILE A 293 -13.54 -9.45 16.45
CA ILE A 293 -12.37 -10.16 16.97
C ILE A 293 -11.87 -11.15 15.91
N GLU A 294 -10.56 -11.24 15.71
CA GLU A 294 -9.98 -12.26 14.84
C GLU A 294 -9.01 -13.16 15.63
N VAL A 295 -9.34 -14.44 15.70
CA VAL A 295 -8.49 -15.46 16.33
C VAL A 295 -7.44 -15.90 15.31
N LYS A 296 -6.18 -15.57 15.58
CA LYS A 296 -5.06 -15.90 14.70
C LYS A 296 -4.44 -17.23 15.05
N ILE A 297 -4.66 -18.21 14.21
CA ILE A 297 -3.99 -19.52 14.26
C ILE A 297 -2.62 -19.46 13.58
N GLY A 298 -2.51 -18.70 12.48
CA GLY A 298 -1.28 -18.55 11.72
C GLY A 298 -1.29 -17.36 10.78
N GLN A 299 -0.18 -17.17 10.07
CA GLN A 299 -0.05 -16.16 8.99
C GLN A 299 0.85 -16.68 7.87
N GLY A 300 0.53 -16.32 6.62
CA GLY A 300 1.22 -16.81 5.42
C GLY A 300 2.71 -16.48 5.37
N ALA A 301 3.15 -15.41 6.02
CA ALA A 301 4.56 -15.02 6.05
C ALA A 301 5.45 -15.91 6.92
N LYS A 302 4.90 -16.61 7.91
CA LYS A 302 5.63 -17.52 8.82
C LYS A 302 4.71 -18.59 9.38
N PRO A 303 4.21 -19.51 8.53
CA PRO A 303 3.30 -20.57 8.98
C PRO A 303 3.97 -21.45 10.04
N GLY A 304 3.23 -21.77 11.12
CA GLY A 304 3.72 -22.63 12.19
C GLY A 304 4.81 -22.03 13.08
N LEU A 305 5.13 -20.75 12.92
CA LEU A 305 6.06 -20.04 13.79
C LEU A 305 5.34 -18.94 14.57
N GLY A 306 5.68 -18.81 15.84
CA GLY A 306 5.21 -17.73 16.68
C GLY A 306 5.81 -16.35 16.31
N GLY A 307 5.35 -15.31 17.00
CA GLY A 307 5.90 -13.97 16.91
C GLY A 307 7.17 -13.81 17.73
N THR A 308 8.07 -12.94 17.30
CA THR A 308 9.25 -12.54 18.06
C THR A 308 9.41 -11.02 17.97
N LEU A 309 9.58 -10.38 19.13
CA LEU A 309 9.99 -8.99 19.25
C LEU A 309 11.20 -8.93 20.18
N LEU A 310 12.34 -8.48 19.65
CA LEU A 310 13.58 -8.40 20.42
C LEU A 310 13.44 -7.41 21.58
N GLY A 311 14.01 -7.72 22.72
CA GLY A 311 13.97 -6.89 23.93
C GLY A 311 14.51 -5.48 23.70
N SER A 312 15.49 -5.30 22.83
CA SER A 312 16.00 -3.99 22.42
C SER A 312 14.94 -3.06 21.81
N LYS A 313 13.80 -3.60 21.36
CA LYS A 313 12.64 -2.86 20.83
C LYS A 313 11.52 -2.72 21.85
N VAL A 314 11.55 -3.49 22.96
CA VAL A 314 10.49 -3.48 23.98
C VAL A 314 10.70 -2.30 24.90
N THR A 315 10.19 -1.14 24.49
CA THR A 315 10.14 0.09 25.31
C THR A 315 9.15 -0.07 26.45
N ALA A 316 9.16 0.86 27.43
CA ALA A 316 8.20 0.86 28.53
C ALA A 316 6.74 0.93 28.00
N GLU A 317 6.47 1.73 26.96
CA GLU A 317 5.15 1.86 26.32
C GLU A 317 4.70 0.54 25.66
N ILE A 318 5.60 -0.15 24.96
CA ILE A 318 5.30 -1.47 24.37
C ILE A 318 5.06 -2.52 25.46
N ALA A 319 5.87 -2.49 26.51
CA ALA A 319 5.75 -3.40 27.65
C ALA A 319 4.37 -3.26 28.32
N GLU A 320 3.89 -2.03 28.53
CA GLU A 320 2.58 -1.72 29.07
C GLU A 320 1.45 -2.26 28.17
N VAL A 321 1.47 -1.92 26.86
CA VAL A 321 0.43 -2.35 25.90
C VAL A 321 0.37 -3.87 25.76
N ARG A 322 1.51 -4.54 25.80
CA ARG A 322 1.59 -6.01 25.67
C ARG A 322 1.39 -6.77 26.96
N GLY A 323 1.52 -6.12 28.12
CA GLY A 323 1.50 -6.77 29.43
C GLY A 323 2.77 -7.60 29.71
N VAL A 324 3.96 -7.10 29.30
CA VAL A 324 5.26 -7.80 29.45
C VAL A 324 6.29 -6.92 30.14
N ALA A 325 7.45 -7.50 30.53
CA ALA A 325 8.54 -6.71 31.12
C ALA A 325 9.32 -5.92 30.05
N PRO A 326 9.67 -4.64 30.31
CA PRO A 326 10.48 -3.85 29.37
C PRO A 326 11.87 -4.46 29.17
N GLY A 327 12.43 -4.30 27.96
CA GLY A 327 13.78 -4.74 27.62
C GLY A 327 13.99 -6.26 27.52
N THR A 328 12.93 -7.06 27.63
CA THR A 328 12.98 -8.54 27.48
C THR A 328 12.49 -8.97 26.10
N ASP A 329 13.08 -10.04 25.56
CA ASP A 329 12.57 -10.65 24.33
C ASP A 329 11.15 -11.18 24.54
N VAL A 330 10.27 -10.88 23.59
CA VAL A 330 8.87 -11.30 23.62
C VAL A 330 8.63 -12.33 22.53
N HIS A 331 8.18 -13.51 22.93
CA HIS A 331 7.85 -14.60 22.02
C HIS A 331 6.39 -15.01 22.19
N SER A 332 5.66 -15.14 21.08
CA SER A 332 4.37 -15.84 21.09
C SER A 332 4.59 -17.31 20.69
N PRO A 333 3.91 -18.26 21.35
CA PRO A 333 3.99 -19.67 20.97
C PRO A 333 3.50 -19.93 19.54
N ALA A 334 3.90 -21.06 18.95
CA ALA A 334 3.44 -21.47 17.62
C ALA A 334 1.93 -21.82 17.57
N HIS A 335 1.34 -22.16 18.71
CA HIS A 335 -0.09 -22.39 18.94
C HIS A 335 -0.50 -21.84 20.31
N PHE A 336 -1.78 -21.70 20.56
CA PHE A 336 -2.29 -21.28 21.87
C PHE A 336 -1.94 -22.28 22.96
N PRO A 337 -1.46 -21.85 24.13
CA PRO A 337 -1.04 -22.75 25.20
C PRO A 337 -2.21 -23.48 25.89
N ASP A 338 -3.42 -22.97 25.74
CA ASP A 338 -4.66 -23.43 26.39
C ASP A 338 -5.74 -23.90 25.40
N ILE A 339 -5.45 -23.92 24.10
CA ILE A 339 -6.35 -24.43 23.04
C ILE A 339 -5.67 -25.65 22.40
N HIS A 340 -6.10 -26.84 22.83
CA HIS A 340 -5.50 -28.12 22.40
C HIS A 340 -6.39 -28.90 21.44
N SER A 341 -7.63 -28.44 21.23
CA SER A 341 -8.59 -29.08 20.37
C SER A 341 -9.53 -28.07 19.68
N LYS A 342 -10.26 -28.52 18.65
CA LYS A 342 -11.34 -27.73 18.02
C LYS A 342 -12.42 -27.38 19.05
N ALA A 343 -12.69 -28.26 20.01
CA ALA A 343 -13.68 -28.01 21.06
C ALA A 343 -13.25 -26.85 21.98
N ASP A 344 -11.96 -26.77 22.34
CA ASP A 344 -11.45 -25.65 23.14
C ASP A 344 -11.55 -24.34 22.36
N LEU A 345 -11.25 -24.37 21.05
CA LEU A 345 -11.37 -23.20 20.19
C LEU A 345 -12.85 -22.77 20.04
N ALA A 346 -13.76 -23.71 19.89
CA ALA A 346 -15.20 -23.43 19.82
C ALA A 346 -15.72 -22.79 21.13
N CYS A 347 -15.30 -23.30 22.28
CA CYS A 347 -15.59 -22.69 23.58
C CYS A 347 -15.07 -21.24 23.62
N ARG A 348 -13.82 -21.00 23.23
CA ARG A 348 -13.21 -19.68 23.22
C ARG A 348 -13.95 -18.72 22.28
N VAL A 349 -14.35 -19.15 21.10
CA VAL A 349 -15.16 -18.34 20.15
C VAL A 349 -16.51 -17.97 20.77
N SER A 350 -17.16 -18.92 21.47
CA SER A 350 -18.42 -18.65 22.17
C SER A 350 -18.25 -17.64 23.30
N GLU A 351 -17.22 -17.80 24.13
CA GLU A 351 -16.87 -16.87 25.22
C GLU A 351 -16.67 -15.43 24.68
N ILE A 352 -15.92 -15.30 23.57
CA ILE A 352 -15.68 -14.00 22.94
C ILE A 352 -17.00 -13.37 22.48
N LYS A 353 -17.89 -14.13 21.85
CA LYS A 353 -19.20 -13.66 21.41
C LYS A 353 -20.05 -13.17 22.59
N ASP A 354 -20.00 -13.88 23.70
CA ASP A 354 -20.74 -13.50 24.92
C ASP A 354 -20.14 -12.23 25.55
N MET A 355 -18.82 -12.14 25.69
CA MET A 355 -18.13 -10.97 26.26
C MET A 355 -18.36 -9.69 25.46
N THR A 356 -18.40 -9.78 24.13
CA THR A 356 -18.55 -8.62 23.23
C THR A 356 -20.02 -8.25 22.95
N GLY A 357 -20.93 -9.08 23.41
CA GLY A 357 -22.36 -8.94 23.07
C GLY A 357 -22.65 -9.24 21.59
N GLY A 358 -21.81 -10.06 20.96
CA GLY A 358 -22.03 -10.65 19.65
C GLY A 358 -21.43 -9.89 18.46
N VAL A 359 -20.24 -9.28 18.61
CA VAL A 359 -19.48 -8.84 17.43
C VAL A 359 -18.99 -10.05 16.64
N PRO A 360 -18.67 -9.93 15.34
CA PRO A 360 -18.16 -11.05 14.55
C PRO A 360 -16.85 -11.60 15.10
N VAL A 361 -16.73 -12.92 15.12
CA VAL A 361 -15.47 -13.61 15.46
C VAL A 361 -14.95 -14.30 14.21
N GLY A 362 -13.82 -13.81 13.69
CA GLY A 362 -13.09 -14.42 12.58
C GLY A 362 -12.05 -15.43 13.06
N ILE A 363 -11.71 -16.38 12.19
CA ILE A 363 -10.56 -17.27 12.38
C ILE A 363 -9.63 -17.09 11.18
N LYS A 364 -8.35 -16.75 11.48
CA LYS A 364 -7.30 -16.55 10.48
C LYS A 364 -6.27 -17.65 10.55
N PHE A 365 -5.96 -18.24 9.40
CA PHE A 365 -4.91 -19.23 9.27
C PHE A 365 -4.08 -19.05 8.00
N ALA A 366 -2.86 -19.59 7.99
CA ALA A 366 -2.02 -19.66 6.80
C ALA A 366 -2.54 -20.75 5.86
N ALA A 367 -2.65 -20.45 4.57
CA ALA A 367 -3.12 -21.41 3.58
C ALA A 367 -2.21 -22.66 3.52
N GLY A 368 -2.73 -23.79 3.93
CA GLY A 368 -2.08 -25.10 3.97
C GLY A 368 -3.06 -26.21 3.58
N ASP A 369 -3.62 -26.91 4.53
CA ASP A 369 -4.71 -27.88 4.30
C ASP A 369 -6.06 -27.16 4.33
N VAL A 370 -6.27 -26.35 3.29
CA VAL A 370 -7.31 -25.30 3.24
C VAL A 370 -8.70 -25.82 3.56
N GLU A 371 -9.12 -26.94 2.96
CA GLU A 371 -10.46 -27.48 3.13
C GLU A 371 -10.69 -27.95 4.57
N ARG A 372 -9.70 -28.60 5.18
CA ARG A 372 -9.79 -29.06 6.57
C ARG A 372 -9.76 -27.90 7.56
N ASP A 373 -8.94 -26.87 7.28
CA ASP A 373 -8.85 -25.69 8.13
C ASP A 373 -10.13 -24.84 8.05
N VAL A 374 -10.75 -24.71 6.84
CA VAL A 374 -12.06 -24.08 6.68
C VAL A 374 -13.16 -24.87 7.42
N ALA A 375 -13.18 -26.20 7.27
CA ALA A 375 -14.12 -27.06 8.01
C ALA A 375 -13.98 -26.89 9.53
N ALA A 376 -12.75 -26.91 10.03
CA ALA A 376 -12.48 -26.69 11.45
C ALA A 376 -12.93 -25.30 11.94
N ALA A 377 -12.69 -24.24 11.16
CA ALA A 377 -13.14 -22.89 11.49
C ALA A 377 -14.67 -22.80 11.56
N LEU A 378 -15.39 -23.46 10.63
CA LEU A 378 -16.85 -23.56 10.66
C LEU A 378 -17.36 -24.31 11.90
N GLU A 379 -16.76 -25.47 12.22
CA GLU A 379 -17.10 -26.24 13.41
C GLU A 379 -16.87 -25.42 14.70
N CYS A 380 -15.83 -24.57 14.73
CA CYS A 380 -15.55 -23.67 15.85
C CYS A 380 -16.45 -22.43 15.90
N GLY A 381 -17.34 -22.25 14.94
CA GLY A 381 -18.32 -21.16 14.95
C GLY A 381 -17.79 -19.82 14.46
N ALA A 382 -16.78 -19.82 13.59
CA ALA A 382 -16.28 -18.58 12.95
C ALA A 382 -17.38 -17.88 12.16
N ASP A 383 -17.52 -16.56 12.31
CA ASP A 383 -18.48 -15.76 11.55
C ASP A 383 -17.90 -15.31 10.20
N TYR A 384 -16.58 -15.20 10.09
CA TYR A 384 -15.82 -15.03 8.87
C TYR A 384 -14.48 -15.75 8.96
N ILE A 385 -13.85 -16.02 7.84
CA ILE A 385 -12.58 -16.73 7.76
C ILE A 385 -11.58 -15.92 6.97
N THR A 386 -10.37 -15.73 7.53
CA THR A 386 -9.26 -15.06 6.84
C THR A 386 -8.24 -16.10 6.37
N VAL A 387 -8.10 -16.23 5.05
CA VAL A 387 -7.11 -17.11 4.41
C VAL A 387 -5.87 -16.29 4.05
N ASP A 388 -4.75 -16.57 4.73
CA ASP A 388 -3.48 -15.87 4.52
C ASP A 388 -2.54 -16.71 3.64
N GLY A 389 -2.44 -16.34 2.37
CA GLY A 389 -1.66 -17.08 1.38
C GLY A 389 -0.16 -16.77 1.40
N LEU A 390 0.60 -17.65 0.75
CA LEU A 390 2.01 -17.42 0.42
C LEU A 390 2.13 -16.17 -0.46
N GLY A 391 3.00 -15.25 -0.09
CA GLY A 391 3.16 -13.91 -0.69
C GLY A 391 3.09 -12.81 0.35
N GLY A 392 2.54 -13.10 1.53
CA GLY A 392 2.58 -12.23 2.70
C GLY A 392 4.02 -11.90 3.12
N GLY A 393 4.23 -10.68 3.64
CA GLY A 393 5.52 -10.21 4.14
C GLY A 393 5.52 -9.97 5.64
N THR A 394 6.67 -10.13 6.26
CA THR A 394 6.92 -9.74 7.66
C THR A 394 8.38 -9.35 7.84
N GLY A 395 8.66 -8.46 8.78
CA GLY A 395 10.04 -8.11 9.14
C GLY A 395 10.76 -9.14 10.01
N ALA A 396 10.10 -10.23 10.44
CA ALA A 396 10.59 -11.14 11.48
C ALA A 396 10.54 -12.63 11.11
N ALA A 397 10.33 -12.99 9.84
CA ALA A 397 10.30 -14.39 9.42
C ALA A 397 11.65 -14.86 8.86
N PRO A 398 12.09 -16.09 9.20
CA PRO A 398 13.19 -16.73 8.52
C PRO A 398 12.86 -16.91 7.04
N VAL A 399 13.78 -16.51 6.15
CA VAL A 399 13.57 -16.53 4.69
C VAL A 399 13.24 -17.93 4.19
N HIS A 400 13.94 -18.96 4.72
CA HIS A 400 13.71 -20.35 4.32
C HIS A 400 12.28 -20.84 4.62
N VAL A 401 11.64 -20.36 5.69
CA VAL A 401 10.23 -20.68 6.00
C VAL A 401 9.30 -19.84 5.13
N LYS A 402 9.50 -18.50 5.14
CA LYS A 402 8.67 -17.56 4.38
C LYS A 402 8.57 -17.93 2.89
N ASP A 403 9.67 -18.46 2.33
CA ASP A 403 9.77 -18.71 0.91
C ASP A 403 9.39 -20.15 0.50
N ASN A 404 9.17 -21.05 1.46
CA ASN A 404 8.95 -22.47 1.14
C ASN A 404 7.75 -23.11 1.83
N VAL A 405 6.99 -22.37 2.65
CA VAL A 405 5.84 -22.91 3.38
C VAL A 405 4.59 -22.12 3.07
N GLY A 406 3.51 -22.82 2.72
CA GLY A 406 2.22 -22.25 2.42
C GLY A 406 1.79 -22.42 0.96
N ILE A 407 0.53 -22.11 0.69
CA ILE A 407 -0.09 -22.13 -0.64
C ILE A 407 -0.25 -20.69 -1.15
N PRO A 408 0.02 -20.39 -2.42
CA PRO A 408 -0.21 -19.06 -3.00
C PRO A 408 -1.65 -18.59 -2.77
N SER A 409 -1.82 -17.30 -2.49
CA SER A 409 -3.11 -16.72 -2.06
C SER A 409 -4.26 -17.02 -3.05
N ALA A 410 -4.01 -16.99 -4.35
CA ALA A 410 -5.03 -17.29 -5.36
C ALA A 410 -5.58 -18.72 -5.23
N PHE A 411 -4.69 -19.72 -5.03
CA PHE A 411 -5.11 -21.12 -4.86
C PHE A 411 -5.76 -21.37 -3.50
N GLY A 412 -5.20 -20.79 -2.44
CA GLY A 412 -5.78 -20.90 -1.10
C GLY A 412 -7.20 -20.36 -1.05
N LEU A 413 -7.42 -19.19 -1.62
CA LEU A 413 -8.72 -18.56 -1.73
C LEU A 413 -9.69 -19.35 -2.59
N TYR A 414 -9.28 -19.78 -3.79
CA TYR A 414 -10.10 -20.62 -4.68
C TYR A 414 -10.58 -21.88 -3.96
N ARG A 415 -9.66 -22.61 -3.31
CA ARG A 415 -9.99 -23.84 -2.57
C ARG A 415 -10.96 -23.58 -1.41
N ALA A 416 -10.75 -22.51 -0.65
CA ALA A 416 -11.63 -22.14 0.45
C ALA A 416 -13.05 -21.84 -0.05
N ARG A 417 -13.20 -21.02 -1.11
CA ARG A 417 -14.53 -20.70 -1.68
C ARG A 417 -15.20 -21.93 -2.25
N ARG A 418 -14.48 -22.78 -3.00
CA ARG A 418 -15.04 -24.03 -3.55
C ARG A 418 -15.50 -24.99 -2.46
N PHE A 419 -14.80 -25.05 -1.34
CA PHE A 419 -15.22 -25.86 -0.19
C PHE A 419 -16.52 -25.32 0.41
N LEU A 420 -16.63 -24.02 0.67
CA LEU A 420 -17.86 -23.41 1.20
C LEU A 420 -19.06 -23.64 0.29
N GLU A 421 -18.87 -23.48 -1.01
CA GLU A 421 -19.93 -23.75 -2.02
C GLU A 421 -20.38 -25.21 -2.01
N LYS A 422 -19.45 -26.15 -1.95
CA LYS A 422 -19.74 -27.58 -1.90
C LYS A 422 -20.52 -27.97 -0.65
N GLU A 423 -20.18 -27.34 0.49
CA GLU A 423 -20.88 -27.57 1.77
C GLU A 423 -22.16 -26.71 1.90
N GLY A 424 -22.50 -25.89 0.90
CA GLY A 424 -23.71 -25.05 0.90
C GLY A 424 -23.64 -23.88 1.89
N VAL A 425 -22.45 -23.48 2.33
CA VAL A 425 -22.25 -22.37 3.29
C VAL A 425 -22.20 -21.06 2.54
N THR A 426 -23.17 -20.18 2.79
CA THR A 426 -23.31 -18.87 2.12
C THR A 426 -23.26 -17.68 3.06
N ASP A 427 -23.25 -17.91 4.37
CA ASP A 427 -23.37 -16.92 5.42
C ASP A 427 -22.06 -16.68 6.20
N VAL A 428 -20.95 -17.28 5.75
CA VAL A 428 -19.59 -17.07 6.26
C VAL A 428 -18.75 -16.40 5.19
N GLN A 429 -18.25 -15.19 5.51
CA GLN A 429 -17.46 -14.41 4.57
C GLN A 429 -16.00 -14.87 4.56
N LEU A 430 -15.37 -14.76 3.38
CA LEU A 430 -13.94 -15.03 3.18
C LEU A 430 -13.17 -13.72 3.04
N VAL A 431 -12.15 -13.54 3.86
CA VAL A 431 -11.16 -12.47 3.72
C VAL A 431 -9.90 -13.07 3.11
N ALA A 432 -9.43 -12.50 2.01
CA ALA A 432 -8.15 -12.86 1.41
C ALA A 432 -7.03 -11.93 1.90
N THR A 433 -5.87 -12.49 2.23
CA THR A 433 -4.65 -11.73 2.49
C THR A 433 -3.42 -12.52 1.99
N GLY A 434 -2.26 -11.87 1.93
CA GLY A 434 -1.03 -12.53 1.46
C GLY A 434 -0.50 -11.98 0.14
N GLY A 435 0.06 -10.77 0.17
CA GLY A 435 0.90 -10.24 -0.91
C GLY A 435 0.24 -9.31 -1.92
N PHE A 436 -1.00 -8.94 -1.75
CA PHE A 436 -1.70 -7.99 -2.64
C PHE A 436 -1.04 -6.62 -2.70
N ARG A 437 -0.95 -6.05 -3.93
CA ARG A 437 -0.39 -4.72 -4.19
C ARG A 437 -1.26 -3.88 -5.10
N ALA A 438 -1.73 -4.46 -6.20
CA ALA A 438 -2.41 -3.75 -7.27
C ALA A 438 -3.93 -3.99 -7.25
N PRO A 439 -4.75 -3.01 -7.65
CA PRO A 439 -6.20 -3.14 -7.68
C PRO A 439 -6.72 -4.29 -8.55
N ASN A 440 -6.01 -4.64 -9.64
CA ASN A 440 -6.35 -5.79 -10.47
C ASN A 440 -6.20 -7.13 -9.74
N GLU A 441 -5.21 -7.28 -8.86
CA GLU A 441 -5.05 -8.47 -8.01
C GLU A 441 -6.21 -8.57 -7.01
N MET A 442 -6.58 -7.43 -6.41
CA MET A 442 -7.70 -7.34 -5.46
C MET A 442 -9.04 -7.67 -6.13
N ALA A 443 -9.29 -7.10 -7.31
CA ALA A 443 -10.50 -7.40 -8.11
C ALA A 443 -10.58 -8.89 -8.48
N LYS A 444 -9.47 -9.50 -8.88
CA LYS A 444 -9.41 -10.93 -9.20
C LYS A 444 -9.63 -11.81 -7.95
N ALA A 445 -9.16 -11.36 -6.78
CA ALA A 445 -9.44 -12.04 -5.53
C ALA A 445 -10.94 -12.00 -5.18
N LEU A 446 -11.62 -10.86 -5.36
CA LEU A 446 -13.07 -10.77 -5.19
C LEU A 446 -13.78 -11.72 -6.17
N ALA A 447 -13.40 -11.71 -7.43
CA ALA A 447 -13.97 -12.62 -8.43
C ALA A 447 -13.66 -14.12 -8.16
N LEU A 448 -12.52 -14.45 -7.52
CA LEU A 448 -12.24 -15.82 -7.06
C LEU A 448 -13.02 -16.21 -5.80
N GLY A 449 -13.73 -15.26 -5.18
CA GLY A 449 -14.64 -15.53 -4.08
C GLY A 449 -14.23 -14.97 -2.73
N ALA A 450 -13.31 -14.01 -2.66
CA ALA A 450 -13.14 -13.20 -1.46
C ALA A 450 -14.32 -12.23 -1.32
N ASP A 451 -14.78 -12.00 -0.10
CA ASP A 451 -15.71 -10.93 0.23
C ASP A 451 -14.96 -9.63 0.55
N ALA A 452 -13.75 -9.75 1.12
CA ALA A 452 -12.87 -8.62 1.38
C ALA A 452 -11.39 -9.00 1.22
N VAL A 453 -10.52 -7.97 1.07
CA VAL A 453 -9.07 -8.13 0.97
C VAL A 453 -8.38 -7.30 2.05
N ALA A 454 -7.54 -7.96 2.86
CA ALA A 454 -6.77 -7.31 3.92
C ALA A 454 -5.35 -6.99 3.45
N LEU A 455 -4.92 -5.72 3.59
CA LEU A 455 -3.69 -5.18 3.03
C LEU A 455 -2.71 -4.74 4.14
N ALA A 456 -1.56 -5.41 4.26
CA ALA A 456 -0.50 -5.02 5.19
C ALA A 456 0.56 -4.14 4.49
N THR A 457 1.47 -4.75 3.72
CA THR A 457 2.61 -4.04 3.12
C THR A 457 2.16 -2.95 2.14
N ALA A 458 1.09 -3.16 1.38
CA ALA A 458 0.53 -2.13 0.49
C ALA A 458 0.08 -0.89 1.29
N SER A 459 -0.58 -1.08 2.43
CA SER A 459 -0.94 0.02 3.33
C SER A 459 0.29 0.75 3.89
N LEU A 460 1.37 0.02 4.23
CA LEU A 460 2.64 0.66 4.64
C LEU A 460 3.27 1.46 3.49
N MET A 461 3.23 0.96 2.26
CA MET A 461 3.72 1.69 1.08
C MET A 461 2.90 2.97 0.87
N ALA A 462 1.59 2.89 1.01
CA ALA A 462 0.71 4.05 0.91
C ALA A 462 1.10 5.15 1.91
N ILE A 463 1.41 4.81 3.16
CA ILE A 463 1.86 5.77 4.18
C ILE A 463 3.35 6.15 4.08
N GLY A 464 4.07 5.71 3.05
CA GLY A 464 5.43 6.15 2.75
C GLY A 464 6.55 5.14 2.98
N CYS A 465 6.26 3.83 3.10
CA CYS A 465 7.30 2.81 3.16
C CYS A 465 8.12 2.79 1.86
N GLN A 466 9.44 2.90 1.97
CA GLN A 466 10.39 2.94 0.86
C GLN A 466 11.12 1.60 0.65
N GLN A 467 10.63 0.51 1.26
CA GLN A 467 11.21 -0.83 1.09
C GLN A 467 12.72 -0.91 1.46
N TYR A 468 13.16 -0.17 2.49
CA TYR A 468 14.53 -0.27 3.00
C TYR A 468 14.86 -1.64 3.59
N ARG A 469 13.82 -2.46 3.90
CA ARG A 469 13.94 -3.79 4.49
C ARG A 469 14.69 -3.82 5.84
N ALA A 470 14.74 -2.68 6.54
CA ALA A 470 15.35 -2.53 7.86
C ALA A 470 14.35 -2.77 9.02
N CYS A 471 13.18 -3.36 8.75
CA CYS A 471 12.12 -3.55 9.75
C CYS A 471 12.58 -4.45 10.91
N HIS A 472 13.40 -5.48 10.61
CA HIS A 472 13.93 -6.40 11.63
C HIS A 472 14.86 -5.70 12.63
N SER A 473 15.64 -4.71 12.18
CA SER A 473 16.60 -3.99 13.03
C SER A 473 15.98 -2.84 13.83
N GLY A 474 14.77 -2.38 13.46
CA GLY A 474 14.16 -1.16 14.03
C GLY A 474 14.78 0.13 13.51
N GLY A 475 15.64 0.08 12.49
CA GLY A 475 16.31 1.23 11.87
C GLY A 475 15.56 1.85 10.69
N CYS A 476 14.23 1.78 10.64
CA CYS A 476 13.43 2.29 9.53
C CYS A 476 13.59 3.81 9.39
N PRO A 477 14.19 4.31 8.29
CA PRO A 477 14.51 5.74 8.17
C PRO A 477 13.30 6.64 7.92
N VAL A 478 12.16 6.08 7.50
CA VAL A 478 10.91 6.81 7.27
C VAL A 478 9.96 6.83 8.48
N GLY A 479 10.40 6.30 9.64
CA GLY A 479 9.63 6.38 10.88
C GLY A 479 8.54 5.32 11.06
N ILE A 480 8.35 4.38 10.13
CA ILE A 480 7.25 3.41 10.18
C ILE A 480 7.57 2.24 11.12
N ALA A 481 8.67 1.51 10.87
CA ALA A 481 9.02 0.29 11.62
C ALA A 481 10.22 0.56 12.53
N THR A 482 10.05 1.44 13.50
CA THR A 482 11.08 1.86 14.45
C THR A 482 10.47 2.36 15.74
N GLN A 483 11.24 2.25 16.85
CA GLN A 483 10.90 2.85 18.13
C GLN A 483 11.84 4.03 18.49
N ASN A 484 12.82 4.34 17.63
CA ASN A 484 13.72 5.46 17.82
C ASN A 484 12.97 6.80 17.65
N PRO A 485 12.92 7.68 18.68
CA PRO A 485 12.14 8.92 18.63
C PRO A 485 12.53 9.86 17.47
N LYS A 486 13.82 9.90 17.11
CA LYS A 486 14.31 10.75 16.00
C LYS A 486 13.81 10.24 14.65
N LEU A 487 13.71 8.91 14.49
CA LEU A 487 13.21 8.32 13.26
C LEU A 487 11.67 8.37 13.21
N ARG A 488 10.99 8.11 14.34
CA ARG A 488 9.53 8.23 14.45
C ARG A 488 9.03 9.62 14.06
N GLY A 489 9.71 10.67 14.53
CA GLY A 489 9.36 12.06 14.20
C GLY A 489 9.48 12.45 12.72
N ARG A 490 9.96 11.55 11.85
CA ARG A 490 9.97 11.77 10.40
C ARG A 490 8.66 11.39 9.70
N LEU A 491 7.80 10.63 10.36
CA LEU A 491 6.51 10.25 9.80
C LEU A 491 5.50 11.37 10.07
N ASP A 492 5.01 11.98 9.03
CA ASP A 492 3.87 12.90 9.10
C ASP A 492 2.58 12.08 9.14
N VAL A 493 1.90 12.10 10.28
CA VAL A 493 0.70 11.29 10.54
C VAL A 493 -0.46 11.76 9.65
N GLU A 494 -0.66 13.07 9.50
CA GLU A 494 -1.76 13.65 8.73
C GLU A 494 -1.63 13.32 7.23
N GLU A 495 -0.44 13.60 6.67
CA GLU A 495 -0.17 13.31 5.26
C GLU A 495 -0.20 11.80 5.00
N SER A 496 0.30 10.98 5.91
CA SER A 496 0.26 9.52 5.79
C SER A 496 -1.17 8.97 5.81
N ALA A 497 -2.03 9.50 6.68
CA ALA A 497 -3.45 9.13 6.72
C ALA A 497 -4.16 9.52 5.42
N ARG A 498 -3.95 10.77 4.93
CA ARG A 498 -4.49 11.23 3.65
C ARG A 498 -4.09 10.32 2.48
N ARG A 499 -2.81 9.92 2.43
CA ARG A 499 -2.27 9.03 1.40
C ARG A 499 -2.92 7.65 1.43
N LEU A 500 -3.11 7.07 2.61
CA LEU A 500 -3.79 5.78 2.75
C LEU A 500 -5.25 5.88 2.30
N THR A 501 -5.96 6.93 2.69
CA THR A 501 -7.35 7.19 2.25
C THR A 501 -7.41 7.27 0.73
N ALA A 502 -6.51 8.04 0.11
CA ALA A 502 -6.43 8.17 -1.35
C ALA A 502 -6.15 6.81 -2.02
N PHE A 503 -5.21 6.03 -1.50
CA PHE A 503 -4.90 4.70 -2.00
C PHE A 503 -6.12 3.78 -1.99
N PHE A 504 -6.83 3.69 -0.87
CA PHE A 504 -8.04 2.85 -0.75
C PHE A 504 -9.15 3.31 -1.68
N THR A 505 -9.46 4.62 -1.68
CA THR A 505 -10.52 5.19 -2.52
C THR A 505 -10.23 4.97 -4.01
N ARG A 506 -9.00 5.26 -4.45
CA ARG A 506 -8.62 5.09 -5.86
C ARG A 506 -8.55 3.63 -6.27
N SER A 507 -8.03 2.75 -5.41
CA SER A 507 -8.03 1.31 -5.65
C SER A 507 -9.44 0.76 -5.80
N THR A 508 -10.37 1.16 -4.93
CA THR A 508 -11.77 0.75 -5.02
C THR A 508 -12.41 1.25 -6.32
N GLY A 509 -12.15 2.49 -6.73
CA GLY A 509 -12.62 3.00 -8.02
C GLY A 509 -12.14 2.16 -9.21
N MET A 510 -10.87 1.73 -9.21
CA MET A 510 -10.34 0.85 -10.25
C MET A 510 -10.95 -0.57 -10.17
N ILE A 511 -11.28 -1.07 -8.98
CA ILE A 511 -11.99 -2.36 -8.82
C ILE A 511 -13.41 -2.25 -9.36
N VAL A 512 -14.08 -1.13 -9.14
CA VAL A 512 -15.41 -0.83 -9.70
C VAL A 512 -15.40 -0.86 -11.22
N ASP A 513 -14.32 -0.41 -11.88
CA ASP A 513 -14.22 -0.47 -13.34
C ASP A 513 -14.25 -1.93 -13.86
N PHE A 514 -13.64 -2.89 -13.15
CA PHE A 514 -13.74 -4.30 -13.51
C PHE A 514 -15.19 -4.82 -13.37
N ALA A 515 -15.91 -4.44 -12.32
CA ALA A 515 -17.31 -4.79 -12.17
C ALA A 515 -18.16 -4.23 -13.32
N ARG A 516 -17.95 -2.96 -13.70
CA ARG A 516 -18.63 -2.33 -14.84
C ARG A 516 -18.36 -3.06 -16.15
N VAL A 517 -17.10 -3.36 -16.44
CA VAL A 517 -16.71 -4.13 -17.64
C VAL A 517 -17.38 -5.49 -17.67
N CYS A 518 -17.57 -6.13 -16.51
CA CYS A 518 -18.26 -7.40 -16.39
C CYS A 518 -19.80 -7.28 -16.30
N GLY A 519 -20.36 -6.06 -16.31
CA GLY A 519 -21.82 -5.84 -16.20
C GLY A 519 -22.37 -6.22 -14.82
N ARG A 520 -21.61 -5.92 -13.74
CA ARG A 520 -21.98 -6.21 -12.35
C ARG A 520 -22.26 -4.92 -11.59
N GLU A 521 -23.44 -4.82 -10.98
CA GLU A 521 -23.87 -3.63 -10.20
C GLU A 521 -23.33 -3.62 -8.76
N ARG A 522 -22.76 -4.74 -8.31
CA ARG A 522 -22.17 -4.89 -6.98
C ARG A 522 -20.83 -5.60 -7.09
N LEU A 523 -19.83 -5.18 -6.30
CA LEU A 523 -18.54 -5.90 -6.22
C LEU A 523 -18.73 -7.33 -5.71
N ALA A 524 -19.69 -7.57 -4.85
CA ALA A 524 -20.05 -8.90 -4.34
C ALA A 524 -20.60 -9.85 -5.42
N ASP A 525 -21.02 -9.33 -6.58
CA ASP A 525 -21.52 -10.16 -7.69
C ASP A 525 -20.41 -10.61 -8.65
N LEU A 526 -19.19 -10.06 -8.50
CA LEU A 526 -18.02 -10.59 -9.20
C LEU A 526 -17.80 -12.05 -8.81
N ASN A 527 -17.61 -12.91 -9.80
CA ASN A 527 -17.42 -14.33 -9.53
C ASN A 527 -16.53 -14.98 -10.61
N ARG A 528 -16.21 -16.26 -10.44
CA ARG A 528 -15.29 -16.99 -11.31
C ARG A 528 -15.72 -17.03 -12.77
N THR A 529 -17.02 -16.90 -13.08
CA THR A 529 -17.47 -16.84 -14.47
C THR A 529 -17.10 -15.54 -15.17
N ASP A 530 -16.71 -14.52 -14.42
CA ASP A 530 -16.17 -13.27 -14.94
C ASP A 530 -14.65 -13.35 -15.20
N LEU A 531 -14.02 -14.49 -14.85
CA LEU A 531 -12.59 -14.73 -15.05
C LEU A 531 -12.34 -15.82 -16.08
N ALA A 532 -11.16 -15.74 -16.69
CA ALA A 532 -10.54 -16.82 -17.45
C ALA A 532 -9.04 -16.85 -17.15
N THR A 533 -8.36 -17.91 -17.58
CA THR A 533 -6.93 -18.05 -17.35
C THR A 533 -6.13 -18.23 -18.63
N LEU A 534 -4.92 -17.66 -18.65
CA LEU A 534 -3.92 -17.85 -19.70
C LEU A 534 -3.03 -19.08 -19.43
N ASP A 535 -3.10 -19.67 -18.23
CA ASP A 535 -2.27 -20.79 -17.80
C ASP A 535 -3.04 -22.11 -17.88
N PRO A 536 -2.55 -23.10 -18.67
CA PRO A 536 -3.24 -24.37 -18.85
C PRO A 536 -3.24 -25.25 -17.59
N GLU A 537 -2.27 -25.14 -16.70
CA GLU A 537 -2.26 -25.87 -15.43
C GLU A 537 -3.31 -25.31 -14.47
N LEU A 538 -3.45 -23.98 -14.44
CA LEU A 538 -4.48 -23.32 -13.64
C LEU A 538 -5.87 -23.73 -14.14
N ALA A 539 -6.11 -23.72 -15.46
CA ALA A 539 -7.36 -24.18 -16.05
C ALA A 539 -7.67 -25.65 -15.72
N ARG A 540 -6.65 -26.53 -15.76
CA ARG A 540 -6.82 -27.96 -15.46
C ARG A 540 -7.14 -28.24 -13.99
N ARG A 541 -6.65 -27.39 -13.07
CA ARG A 541 -6.79 -27.57 -11.61
C ARG A 541 -7.90 -26.74 -10.99
N THR A 542 -8.53 -25.90 -11.77
CA THR A 542 -9.65 -25.05 -11.36
C THR A 542 -10.81 -25.20 -12.33
N ASP A 543 -11.92 -24.54 -12.08
CA ASP A 543 -13.06 -24.45 -13.00
C ASP A 543 -13.02 -23.17 -13.85
N LEU A 544 -11.85 -22.54 -13.95
CA LEU A 544 -11.64 -21.37 -14.80
C LEU A 544 -11.45 -21.78 -16.26
N GLU A 545 -12.10 -21.03 -17.15
CA GLU A 545 -11.97 -21.27 -18.58
C GLU A 545 -10.57 -20.93 -19.08
N TRP A 546 -10.01 -21.81 -19.90
CA TRP A 546 -8.75 -21.57 -20.59
C TRP A 546 -9.02 -20.83 -21.91
N VAL A 547 -8.35 -19.69 -22.12
CA VAL A 547 -8.60 -18.79 -23.25
C VAL A 547 -7.50 -18.79 -24.32
N VAL A 548 -6.59 -19.75 -24.29
CA VAL A 548 -5.51 -19.89 -25.28
C VAL A 548 -5.67 -21.18 -26.06
#